data_ae45ffce7171592c15ea524ae374e5de
#
_entry.id   ae45ffce7171592c15ea524ae374e5de
#
_cell.length_a   1.000
_cell.length_b   1.000
_cell.length_c   1.000
_cell.angle_alpha   90.00
_cell.angle_beta   90.00
_cell.angle_gamma   90.00
#
_symmetry.space_group_name_H-M   'P 1'
#
loop_
_entity.id
_entity.type
_entity.pdbx_description
1 polymer ?
#
loop_
_entity_poly.entity_id
_entity_poly.type
_entity_poly.pdbx_seq_one_letter_code
_entity_poly.pdbx_strand_id
1 'polypeptide(L)'
;RGITRPNLNVFKNGETSVQPRGGSILGCHFQKLKMRRELLLFYLDLHHHLKMLETGKNLRNDMQTEHKSIFSDSRQMKEISYESVDLIVTSPPYPMIEMWDDMFSQQSPLAQKALNKGDGFAAYESMHKVLDSTWREAFRVLKPGGFACINIGDATRTINGNFALYTNHARVLKSTQGLGFSSLPCILWRKQTNAPNKFMGSGMLPAGAYVTLEHEYILILRKGPKRVFKKEEDKQNRRSSALFWEERNLWFSDLWIDIKGSLQVLNDKYTRKRSAAFPFELAYRLINMYSVKGDMVLDPYLGVGTTTLAAIASGRNSIGYEIENAFQDVNFKAKNKIIETSQQIIRKRLVNHLDF
;
A
#
# COMPACT_ATOMS: atom_id res chain seq x y z
N ARG A 1 -42.98 -4.54 -43.97
CA ARG A 1 -41.64 -4.51 -44.63
C ARG A 1 -40.67 -5.20 -43.70
N GLY A 2 -40.19 -6.41 -44.11
CA GLY A 2 -39.49 -7.39 -43.34
C GLY A 2 -38.07 -7.00 -42.94
N ILE A 3 -37.67 -7.48 -41.75
CA ILE A 3 -36.30 -7.49 -41.25
C ILE A 3 -35.82 -8.94 -41.36
N THR A 4 -34.90 -9.16 -42.25
CA THR A 4 -34.19 -10.42 -42.47
C THR A 4 -33.18 -10.65 -41.38
N ARG A 5 -33.20 -11.83 -40.75
CA ARG A 5 -32.17 -12.33 -39.82
C ARG A 5 -30.93 -12.81 -40.60
N PRO A 6 -29.71 -12.62 -40.17
CA PRO A 6 -28.55 -13.26 -40.79
C PRO A 6 -28.38 -14.70 -40.25
N ASN A 7 -28.07 -15.59 -41.22
CA ASN A 7 -27.82 -17.01 -41.07
C ASN A 7 -26.59 -17.32 -40.19
N LEU A 8 -26.75 -18.22 -39.25
CA LEU A 8 -25.66 -18.95 -38.58
C LEU A 8 -25.14 -20.05 -39.53
N ASN A 9 -23.94 -19.88 -40.04
CA ASN A 9 -23.21 -20.95 -40.71
C ASN A 9 -22.50 -21.82 -39.69
N VAL A 10 -22.91 -23.07 -39.62
CA VAL A 10 -22.27 -24.19 -38.92
C VAL A 10 -20.96 -24.53 -39.65
N PHE A 11 -19.80 -24.36 -38.99
CA PHE A 11 -18.57 -24.99 -39.48
C PHE A 11 -18.44 -26.40 -38.89
N LYS A 12 -18.44 -27.37 -39.81
CA LYS A 12 -18.12 -28.79 -39.57
C LYS A 12 -16.60 -28.96 -39.39
N ASN A 13 -16.29 -29.71 -38.37
CA ASN A 13 -15.14 -30.63 -38.18
C ASN A 13 -13.91 -30.45 -39.06
N GLY A 14 -12.82 -29.97 -38.49
CA GLY A 14 -11.44 -30.19 -38.94
C GLY A 14 -10.60 -30.57 -37.70
N GLU A 15 -10.34 -31.86 -37.55
CA GLU A 15 -9.39 -32.39 -36.54
C GLU A 15 -7.98 -31.92 -36.89
N THR A 16 -7.40 -31.04 -36.09
CA THR A 16 -5.98 -30.82 -36.08
C THR A 16 -5.45 -31.36 -34.75
N SER A 17 -4.78 -32.54 -34.86
CA SER A 17 -4.02 -33.14 -33.78
C SER A 17 -2.88 -32.22 -33.34
N VAL A 18 -3.04 -31.54 -32.22
CA VAL A 18 -1.93 -30.87 -31.54
C VAL A 18 -1.31 -31.89 -30.62
N GLN A 19 -0.12 -32.39 -31.01
CA GLN A 19 0.73 -33.19 -30.11
C GLN A 19 1.12 -32.33 -28.87
N PRO A 20 0.95 -32.85 -27.65
CA PRO A 20 1.46 -32.17 -26.47
C PRO A 20 2.98 -32.26 -26.48
N ARG A 21 3.67 -31.12 -26.49
CA ARG A 21 5.10 -31.05 -26.21
C ARG A 21 5.33 -31.61 -24.80
N GLY A 22 6.00 -32.76 -24.74
CA GLY A 22 6.35 -33.47 -23.51
C GLY A 22 7.29 -32.67 -22.62
N GLY A 23 6.71 -31.84 -21.75
CA GLY A 23 7.39 -31.43 -20.53
C GLY A 23 7.25 -32.55 -19.52
N SER A 24 8.34 -33.24 -19.17
CA SER A 24 8.32 -34.45 -18.38
C SER A 24 7.58 -34.22 -17.04
N ILE A 25 6.57 -35.02 -16.77
CA ILE A 25 5.83 -35.10 -15.49
C ILE A 25 6.80 -35.28 -14.30
N LEU A 26 7.96 -35.90 -14.53
CA LEU A 26 9.07 -36.01 -13.58
C LEU A 26 9.69 -34.67 -13.17
N GLY A 27 9.84 -33.69 -14.09
CA GLY A 27 10.39 -32.38 -13.77
C GLY A 27 9.47 -31.55 -12.85
N CYS A 28 8.18 -31.65 -13.05
CA CYS A 28 7.18 -30.97 -12.21
C CYS A 28 7.08 -31.60 -10.80
N HIS A 29 7.25 -32.92 -10.70
CA HIS A 29 7.26 -33.64 -9.42
C HIS A 29 8.55 -33.38 -8.62
N PHE A 30 9.70 -33.29 -9.28
CA PHE A 30 10.98 -32.94 -8.66
C PHE A 30 11.00 -31.49 -8.15
N GLN A 31 10.41 -30.54 -8.88
CA GLN A 31 10.27 -29.16 -8.41
C GLN A 31 9.33 -29.06 -7.21
N LYS A 32 8.21 -29.80 -7.21
CA LYS A 32 7.29 -29.88 -6.05
C LYS A 32 7.96 -30.49 -4.81
N LEU A 33 8.76 -31.55 -4.98
CA LEU A 33 9.51 -32.17 -3.88
C LEU A 33 10.61 -31.27 -3.32
N LYS A 34 11.34 -30.56 -4.18
CA LYS A 34 12.38 -29.59 -3.78
C LYS A 34 11.77 -28.41 -3.03
N MET A 35 10.64 -27.89 -3.52
CA MET A 35 9.89 -26.81 -2.88
C MET A 35 9.30 -27.23 -1.53
N ARG A 36 8.78 -28.46 -1.40
CA ARG A 36 8.32 -29.02 -0.11
C ARG A 36 9.46 -29.18 0.90
N ARG A 37 10.66 -29.59 0.45
CA ARG A 37 11.83 -29.71 1.32
C ARG A 37 12.34 -28.35 1.82
N GLU A 38 12.37 -27.33 0.98
CA GLU A 38 12.74 -25.97 1.37
C GLU A 38 11.71 -25.32 2.30
N LEU A 39 10.41 -25.57 2.06
CA LEU A 39 9.32 -25.19 2.95
C LEU A 39 9.39 -25.92 4.30
N LEU A 40 9.73 -27.20 4.30
CA LEU A 40 9.90 -27.99 5.53
C LEU A 40 11.11 -27.47 6.34
N LEU A 41 12.20 -27.12 5.68
CA LEU A 41 13.36 -26.53 6.35
C LEU A 41 13.04 -25.15 6.94
N PHE A 42 12.29 -24.32 6.22
CA PHE A 42 11.77 -23.04 6.72
C PHE A 42 10.81 -23.26 7.91
N TYR A 43 9.94 -24.28 7.83
CA TYR A 43 9.02 -24.67 8.91
C TYR A 43 9.78 -25.18 10.16
N LEU A 44 10.82 -26.00 9.98
CA LEU A 44 11.65 -26.49 11.06
C LEU A 44 12.44 -25.37 11.73
N ASP A 45 12.97 -24.43 10.95
CA ASP A 45 13.68 -23.24 11.44
C ASP A 45 12.73 -22.33 12.21
N LEU A 46 11.53 -22.11 11.69
CA LEU A 46 10.49 -21.32 12.34
C LEU A 46 9.91 -22.00 13.60
N HIS A 47 9.73 -23.33 13.58
CA HIS A 47 9.31 -24.10 14.75
C HIS A 47 10.40 -24.12 15.82
N HIS A 48 11.68 -24.19 15.42
CA HIS A 48 12.82 -24.02 16.31
C HIS A 48 12.84 -22.64 16.93
N HIS A 49 12.58 -21.57 16.15
CA HIS A 49 12.46 -20.20 16.63
C HIS A 49 11.29 -20.01 17.63
N LEU A 50 10.14 -20.59 17.35
CA LEU A 50 8.98 -20.56 18.26
C LEU A 50 9.27 -21.29 19.57
N LYS A 51 9.90 -22.46 19.50
CA LYS A 51 10.30 -23.25 20.67
C LYS A 51 11.37 -22.55 21.52
N MET A 52 12.29 -21.80 20.87
CA MET A 52 13.33 -21.01 21.54
C MET A 52 12.75 -19.79 22.24
N LEU A 53 11.71 -19.14 21.66
CA LEU A 53 10.96 -18.05 22.29
C LEU A 53 10.20 -18.54 23.54
N GLU A 54 9.66 -19.76 23.50
CA GLU A 54 9.00 -20.39 24.66
C GLU A 54 9.98 -20.75 25.80
N THR A 55 11.24 -21.06 25.47
CA THR A 55 12.25 -21.50 26.46
C THR A 55 13.14 -20.38 26.98
N GLY A 56 12.94 -19.13 26.54
CA GLY A 56 13.69 -17.96 27.03
C GLY A 56 15.19 -17.98 26.69
N LYS A 57 15.64 -18.86 25.78
CA LYS A 57 17.03 -18.92 25.33
C LYS A 57 17.30 -17.82 24.32
N ASN A 58 18.23 -16.93 24.64
CA ASN A 58 18.69 -15.81 23.81
C ASN A 58 19.12 -16.27 22.41
N LEU A 59 18.32 -15.96 21.40
CA LEU A 59 18.71 -16.03 19.99
C LEU A 59 19.63 -14.83 19.69
N ARG A 60 20.94 -15.02 19.83
CA ARG A 60 21.95 -13.97 19.58
C ARG A 60 22.19 -13.67 18.09
N ASN A 61 21.28 -14.06 17.19
CA ASN A 61 21.33 -13.73 15.76
C ASN A 61 20.02 -13.11 15.26
N ASP A 62 19.25 -12.47 16.12
CA ASP A 62 18.06 -11.74 15.70
C ASP A 62 18.47 -10.51 14.92
N MET A 63 17.97 -10.38 13.71
CA MET A 63 18.10 -9.17 12.89
C MET A 63 17.45 -8.02 13.65
N GLN A 64 18.26 -7.21 14.34
CA GLN A 64 17.75 -5.98 14.95
C GLN A 64 17.31 -5.03 13.83
N THR A 65 16.09 -4.56 13.90
CA THR A 65 15.56 -3.55 12.98
C THR A 65 15.49 -2.18 13.67
N GLU A 66 15.77 -1.13 12.89
CA GLU A 66 15.77 0.24 13.37
C GLU A 66 14.51 0.99 12.89
N HIS A 67 13.90 1.77 13.79
CA HIS A 67 12.64 2.47 13.51
C HIS A 67 12.71 3.91 14.00
N LYS A 68 12.81 4.84 13.05
CA LYS A 68 12.94 6.27 13.32
C LYS A 68 11.65 7.01 12.97
N SER A 69 11.14 7.82 13.89
CA SER A 69 10.08 8.80 13.62
C SER A 69 10.68 10.20 13.68
N ILE A 70 10.49 10.98 12.62
CA ILE A 70 11.04 12.34 12.47
C ILE A 70 9.84 13.28 12.44
N PHE A 71 9.75 14.16 13.43
CA PHE A 71 8.68 15.15 13.50
C PHE A 71 9.11 16.42 12.75
N SER A 72 8.94 16.40 11.44
CA SER A 72 9.35 17.44 10.52
C SER A 72 8.57 17.35 9.20
N ASP A 73 8.74 18.35 8.35
CA ASP A 73 8.09 18.44 7.05
C ASP A 73 8.77 17.53 6.02
N SER A 74 8.01 16.56 5.50
CA SER A 74 8.48 15.59 4.50
C SER A 74 8.78 16.17 3.11
N ARG A 75 8.46 17.45 2.89
CA ARG A 75 8.87 18.17 1.67
C ARG A 75 10.37 18.42 1.58
N GLN A 76 11.12 18.19 2.68
CA GLN A 76 12.57 18.30 2.79
C GLN A 76 13.10 17.19 3.71
N MET A 77 13.38 16.01 3.18
CA MET A 77 13.87 14.84 3.95
C MET A 77 15.41 14.89 4.07
N LYS A 78 15.95 15.94 4.73
CA LYS A 78 17.41 16.16 4.86
C LYS A 78 18.16 15.05 5.59
N GLU A 79 17.47 14.34 6.49
CA GLU A 79 18.02 13.26 7.29
C GLU A 79 18.13 11.94 6.51
N ILE A 80 17.58 11.87 5.30
CA ILE A 80 17.62 10.67 4.44
C ILE A 80 18.56 10.92 3.26
N SER A 81 19.57 10.05 3.16
CA SER A 81 20.53 10.10 2.06
C SER A 81 19.87 9.77 0.71
N TYR A 82 20.51 10.22 -0.37
CA TYR A 82 20.13 9.86 -1.74
C TYR A 82 20.14 8.33 -1.92
N GLU A 83 19.10 7.78 -2.56
CA GLU A 83 18.99 6.35 -2.90
C GLU A 83 19.29 5.39 -1.73
N SER A 84 18.73 5.68 -0.53
CA SER A 84 18.94 4.87 0.68
C SER A 84 17.69 4.08 1.10
N VAL A 85 16.52 4.37 0.54
CA VAL A 85 15.23 3.74 0.86
C VAL A 85 14.90 2.67 -0.18
N ASP A 86 14.40 1.53 0.25
CA ASP A 86 14.03 0.40 -0.61
C ASP A 86 12.55 0.41 -1.01
N LEU A 87 11.67 0.87 -0.11
CA LEU A 87 10.23 0.89 -0.30
C LEU A 87 9.61 2.12 0.36
N ILE A 88 8.64 2.72 -0.31
CA ILE A 88 7.75 3.72 0.27
C ILE A 88 6.35 3.13 0.36
N VAL A 89 5.72 3.21 1.55
CA VAL A 89 4.30 2.86 1.76
C VAL A 89 3.67 4.01 2.52
N THR A 90 2.70 4.68 1.90
CA THR A 90 2.15 5.92 2.45
C THR A 90 0.73 6.22 1.98
N SER A 91 0.05 7.07 2.73
CA SER A 91 -1.22 7.71 2.36
C SER A 91 -1.12 9.21 2.68
N PRO A 92 -0.98 10.07 1.66
CA PRO A 92 -0.89 11.51 1.88
C PRO A 92 -2.23 12.09 2.34
N PRO A 93 -2.26 13.31 2.84
CA PRO A 93 -3.50 14.09 2.92
C PRO A 93 -4.17 14.18 1.55
N TYR A 94 -5.47 13.87 1.47
CA TYR A 94 -6.17 13.85 0.17
C TYR A 94 -6.64 15.26 -0.18
N PRO A 95 -6.14 15.88 -1.28
CA PRO A 95 -6.64 17.16 -1.75
C PRO A 95 -8.15 17.16 -1.93
N MET A 96 -8.80 18.26 -1.59
CA MET A 96 -10.24 18.49 -1.66
C MET A 96 -11.11 17.68 -0.67
N ILE A 97 -10.51 16.88 0.22
CA ILE A 97 -11.20 16.37 1.41
C ILE A 97 -11.10 17.45 2.49
N GLU A 98 -12.24 17.95 2.91
CA GLU A 98 -12.40 19.16 3.75
C GLU A 98 -11.58 19.14 5.04
N MET A 99 -11.40 17.96 5.65
CA MET A 99 -10.59 17.82 6.87
C MET A 99 -9.12 18.24 6.70
N TRP A 100 -8.62 18.35 5.48
CA TRP A 100 -7.24 18.73 5.17
C TRP A 100 -7.07 20.18 4.71
N ASP A 101 -8.16 20.95 4.61
CA ASP A 101 -8.14 22.32 4.10
C ASP A 101 -7.22 23.23 4.93
N ASP A 102 -7.29 23.14 6.26
CA ASP A 102 -6.46 23.96 7.17
C ASP A 102 -4.97 23.68 6.96
N MET A 103 -4.62 22.39 6.86
CA MET A 103 -3.23 21.98 6.65
C MET A 103 -2.70 22.49 5.30
N PHE A 104 -3.47 22.29 4.21
CA PHE A 104 -3.06 22.78 2.90
C PHE A 104 -3.03 24.31 2.82
N SER A 105 -3.95 25.00 3.50
CA SER A 105 -3.99 26.47 3.57
C SER A 105 -2.76 27.04 4.29
N GLN A 106 -2.32 26.40 5.37
CA GLN A 106 -1.09 26.76 6.08
C GLN A 106 0.17 26.58 5.22
N GLN A 107 0.20 25.51 4.40
CA GLN A 107 1.34 25.19 3.56
C GLN A 107 1.33 25.89 2.20
N SER A 108 0.19 26.39 1.74
CA SER A 108 0.02 27.07 0.45
C SER A 108 -0.98 28.22 0.53
N PRO A 109 -0.51 29.48 0.60
CA PRO A 109 -1.38 30.65 0.51
C PRO A 109 -2.24 30.69 -0.76
N LEU A 110 -1.78 30.06 -1.85
CA LEU A 110 -2.55 29.94 -3.09
C LEU A 110 -3.75 29.01 -2.93
N ALA A 111 -3.60 27.89 -2.19
CA ALA A 111 -4.71 26.99 -1.89
C ALA A 111 -5.77 27.70 -1.05
N GLN A 112 -5.38 28.42 0.00
CA GLN A 112 -6.27 29.21 0.82
C GLN A 112 -7.03 30.29 0.01
N LYS A 113 -6.30 31.04 -0.82
CA LYS A 113 -6.90 32.07 -1.67
C LYS A 113 -7.92 31.49 -2.66
N ALA A 114 -7.63 30.34 -3.24
CA ALA A 114 -8.51 29.65 -4.18
C ALA A 114 -9.79 29.13 -3.48
N LEU A 115 -9.65 28.51 -2.30
CA LEU A 115 -10.80 28.08 -1.48
C LEU A 115 -11.70 29.26 -1.11
N ASN A 116 -11.11 30.38 -0.66
CA ASN A 116 -11.86 31.57 -0.27
C ASN A 116 -12.61 32.22 -1.46
N LYS A 117 -12.08 32.09 -2.69
CA LYS A 117 -12.74 32.55 -3.91
C LYS A 117 -13.77 31.55 -4.45
N GLY A 118 -13.83 30.36 -3.89
CA GLY A 118 -14.65 29.26 -4.39
C GLY A 118 -14.20 28.68 -5.72
N ASP A 119 -12.89 28.79 -6.04
CA ASP A 119 -12.28 28.16 -7.20
C ASP A 119 -11.71 26.80 -6.81
N GLY A 120 -12.56 25.77 -6.95
CA GLY A 120 -12.22 24.41 -6.55
C GLY A 120 -11.05 23.81 -7.32
N PHE A 121 -10.93 24.07 -8.63
CA PHE A 121 -9.83 23.51 -9.43
C PHE A 121 -8.49 24.21 -9.16
N ALA A 122 -8.48 25.52 -8.94
CA ALA A 122 -7.27 26.22 -8.53
C ALA A 122 -6.81 25.78 -7.13
N ALA A 123 -7.74 25.53 -6.21
CA ALA A 123 -7.45 24.97 -4.88
C ALA A 123 -6.84 23.56 -5.01
N TYR A 124 -7.47 22.68 -5.77
CA TYR A 124 -7.01 21.33 -6.04
C TYR A 124 -5.56 21.29 -6.57
N GLU A 125 -5.25 22.04 -7.62
CA GLU A 125 -3.91 22.11 -8.20
C GLU A 125 -2.89 22.70 -7.20
N SER A 126 -3.30 23.69 -6.40
CA SER A 126 -2.41 24.29 -5.39
C SER A 126 -2.09 23.32 -4.25
N MET A 127 -3.04 22.50 -3.81
CA MET A 127 -2.84 21.43 -2.83
C MET A 127 -1.93 20.34 -3.39
N HIS A 128 -2.11 19.92 -4.63
CA HIS A 128 -1.23 18.96 -5.28
C HIS A 128 0.20 19.45 -5.45
N LYS A 129 0.43 20.74 -5.69
CA LYS A 129 1.78 21.32 -5.73
C LYS A 129 2.53 21.17 -4.40
N VAL A 130 1.82 21.19 -3.27
CA VAL A 130 2.41 20.86 -1.97
C VAL A 130 2.90 19.42 -1.94
N LEU A 131 2.04 18.46 -2.36
CA LEU A 131 2.39 17.04 -2.42
C LEU A 131 3.53 16.75 -3.42
N ASP A 132 3.59 17.49 -4.55
CA ASP A 132 4.64 17.34 -5.57
C ASP A 132 6.05 17.54 -4.98
N SER A 133 6.19 18.35 -3.93
CA SER A 133 7.47 18.53 -3.22
C SER A 133 7.87 17.26 -2.47
N THR A 134 6.92 16.59 -1.83
CA THR A 134 7.16 15.30 -1.17
C THR A 134 7.47 14.21 -2.19
N TRP A 135 6.80 14.19 -3.36
CA TRP A 135 7.09 13.21 -4.41
C TRP A 135 8.49 13.37 -5.00
N ARG A 136 9.03 14.59 -5.09
CA ARG A 136 10.43 14.84 -5.49
C ARG A 136 11.41 14.26 -4.48
N GLU A 137 11.18 14.47 -3.20
CA GLU A 137 12.00 13.88 -2.14
C GLU A 137 11.88 12.37 -2.11
N ALA A 138 10.67 11.82 -2.26
CA ALA A 138 10.42 10.39 -2.38
C ALA A 138 11.22 9.77 -3.53
N PHE A 139 11.23 10.41 -4.71
CA PHE A 139 12.04 9.97 -5.84
C PHE A 139 13.55 10.06 -5.55
N ARG A 140 14.00 11.13 -4.90
CA ARG A 140 15.40 11.33 -4.53
C ARG A 140 15.91 10.22 -3.62
N VAL A 141 15.17 9.90 -2.56
CA VAL A 141 15.63 8.95 -1.52
C VAL A 141 15.44 7.48 -1.90
N LEU A 142 14.53 7.17 -2.83
CA LEU A 142 14.25 5.80 -3.24
C LEU A 142 15.38 5.26 -4.11
N LYS A 143 15.84 4.04 -3.81
CA LYS A 143 16.86 3.32 -4.61
C LYS A 143 16.33 2.96 -6.00
N PRO A 144 17.20 2.85 -7.04
CA PRO A 144 16.82 2.21 -8.29
C PRO A 144 16.33 0.77 -8.04
N GLY A 145 15.17 0.43 -8.62
CA GLY A 145 14.49 -0.83 -8.39
C GLY A 145 13.58 -0.85 -7.17
N GLY A 146 13.59 0.20 -6.35
CA GLY A 146 12.68 0.39 -5.23
C GLY A 146 11.26 0.76 -5.68
N PHE A 147 10.29 0.51 -4.81
CA PHE A 147 8.88 0.75 -5.06
C PHE A 147 8.33 1.88 -4.19
N ALA A 148 7.31 2.58 -4.72
CA ALA A 148 6.47 3.45 -3.92
C ALA A 148 5.00 3.01 -4.08
N CYS A 149 4.37 2.65 -2.96
CA CYS A 149 2.97 2.27 -2.84
C CYS A 149 2.23 3.42 -2.18
N ILE A 150 1.39 4.13 -2.95
CA ILE A 150 0.68 5.31 -2.47
C ILE A 150 -0.80 5.01 -2.44
N ASN A 151 -1.38 4.92 -1.24
CA ASN A 151 -2.82 4.82 -1.08
C ASN A 151 -3.45 6.20 -1.17
N ILE A 152 -4.41 6.39 -2.08
CA ILE A 152 -5.08 7.68 -2.30
C ILE A 152 -6.51 7.50 -2.79
N GLY A 153 -7.44 8.24 -2.22
CA GLY A 153 -8.83 8.33 -2.66
C GLY A 153 -9.09 9.59 -3.48
N ASP A 154 -10.00 9.47 -4.44
CA ASP A 154 -10.56 10.65 -5.11
C ASP A 154 -11.55 11.36 -4.20
N ALA A 155 -11.78 12.64 -4.45
CA ALA A 155 -12.67 13.46 -3.66
C ALA A 155 -13.84 13.97 -4.48
N THR A 156 -15.06 13.92 -3.92
CA THR A 156 -16.21 14.66 -4.43
C THR A 156 -16.46 15.85 -3.52
N ARG A 157 -16.62 17.02 -4.08
CA ARG A 157 -16.89 18.25 -3.31
C ARG A 157 -17.73 19.24 -4.09
N THR A 158 -18.64 19.90 -3.38
CA THR A 158 -19.39 21.03 -3.92
C THR A 158 -18.77 22.33 -3.42
N ILE A 159 -18.37 23.20 -4.33
CA ILE A 159 -17.85 24.53 -4.02
C ILE A 159 -18.66 25.55 -4.82
N ASN A 160 -19.21 26.56 -4.16
CA ASN A 160 -20.11 27.58 -4.78
C ASN A 160 -21.23 26.96 -5.62
N GLY A 161 -21.87 25.89 -5.12
CA GLY A 161 -22.93 25.19 -5.83
C GLY A 161 -22.49 24.28 -6.97
N ASN A 162 -21.21 24.29 -7.33
CA ASN A 162 -20.66 23.44 -8.38
C ASN A 162 -20.10 22.13 -7.77
N PHE A 163 -20.77 21.01 -8.07
CA PHE A 163 -20.28 19.69 -7.71
C PHE A 163 -19.19 19.25 -8.69
N ALA A 164 -18.09 18.71 -8.17
CA ALA A 164 -17.01 18.15 -8.98
C ALA A 164 -16.41 16.90 -8.33
N LEU A 165 -15.92 15.99 -9.19
CA LEU A 165 -15.01 14.91 -8.84
C LEU A 165 -13.57 15.41 -9.05
N TYR A 166 -12.76 15.29 -8.01
CA TYR A 166 -11.33 15.62 -8.03
C TYR A 166 -10.53 14.32 -8.04
N THR A 167 -9.92 14.02 -9.18
CA THR A 167 -9.24 12.73 -9.46
C THR A 167 -7.81 12.74 -8.91
N ASN A 168 -7.67 12.63 -7.59
CA ASN A 168 -6.37 12.67 -6.90
C ASN A 168 -5.40 11.62 -7.42
N HIS A 169 -5.87 10.38 -7.64
CA HIS A 169 -5.03 9.28 -8.14
C HIS A 169 -4.37 9.63 -9.48
N ALA A 170 -5.14 10.17 -10.43
CA ALA A 170 -4.65 10.53 -11.75
C ALA A 170 -3.63 11.69 -11.69
N ARG A 171 -3.88 12.68 -10.82
CA ARG A 171 -2.97 13.83 -10.63
C ARG A 171 -1.65 13.42 -10.00
N VAL A 172 -1.68 12.49 -9.01
CA VAL A 172 -0.46 11.91 -8.43
C VAL A 172 0.32 11.11 -9.46
N LEU A 173 -0.35 10.26 -10.26
CA LEU A 173 0.30 9.51 -11.35
C LEU A 173 1.00 10.45 -12.34
N LYS A 174 0.32 11.51 -12.79
CA LYS A 174 0.90 12.50 -13.71
C LYS A 174 2.16 13.14 -13.14
N SER A 175 2.13 13.54 -11.87
CA SER A 175 3.28 14.16 -11.20
C SER A 175 4.43 13.18 -11.05
N THR A 176 4.18 11.98 -10.54
CA THR A 176 5.22 10.98 -10.28
C THR A 176 5.85 10.44 -11.57
N GLN A 177 5.06 10.23 -12.63
CA GLN A 177 5.59 9.88 -13.95
C GLN A 177 6.51 10.98 -14.51
N GLY A 178 6.15 12.25 -14.32
CA GLY A 178 6.99 13.39 -14.69
C GLY A 178 8.35 13.44 -13.95
N LEU A 179 8.46 12.83 -12.78
CA LEU A 179 9.70 12.67 -12.03
C LEU A 179 10.54 11.46 -12.50
N GLY A 180 10.00 10.57 -13.32
CA GLY A 180 10.69 9.38 -13.82
C GLY A 180 10.28 8.06 -13.17
N PHE A 181 9.23 8.03 -12.36
CA PHE A 181 8.64 6.77 -11.90
C PHE A 181 7.96 6.02 -13.05
N SER A 182 8.12 4.70 -13.08
CA SER A 182 7.31 3.79 -13.91
C SER A 182 6.08 3.36 -13.14
N SER A 183 4.89 3.61 -13.67
CA SER A 183 3.64 3.11 -13.10
C SER A 183 3.45 1.64 -13.44
N LEU A 184 3.01 0.86 -12.46
CA LEU A 184 2.59 -0.53 -12.60
C LEU A 184 1.08 -0.63 -12.37
N PRO A 185 0.44 -1.79 -12.65
CA PRO A 185 -0.97 -1.97 -12.33
C PRO A 185 -1.26 -1.60 -10.88
N CYS A 186 -2.25 -0.73 -10.66
CA CYS A 186 -2.69 -0.31 -9.34
C CYS A 186 -3.60 -1.37 -8.71
N ILE A 187 -3.79 -1.27 -7.39
CA ILE A 187 -4.77 -2.07 -6.67
C ILE A 187 -5.94 -1.16 -6.30
N LEU A 188 -7.15 -1.62 -6.58
CA LEU A 188 -8.39 -1.00 -6.10
C LEU A 188 -8.73 -1.60 -4.75
N TRP A 189 -8.61 -0.81 -3.69
CA TRP A 189 -9.03 -1.24 -2.37
C TRP A 189 -10.46 -0.78 -2.11
N ARG A 190 -11.41 -1.74 -2.07
CA ARG A 190 -12.80 -1.46 -1.72
C ARG A 190 -12.92 -1.19 -0.23
N LYS A 191 -13.02 0.08 0.12
CA LYS A 191 -13.22 0.54 1.48
C LYS A 191 -14.71 0.56 1.79
N GLN A 192 -15.17 -0.33 2.66
CA GLN A 192 -16.54 -0.29 3.15
C GLN A 192 -16.74 1.00 3.95
N THR A 193 -17.62 1.88 3.47
CA THR A 193 -17.97 3.13 4.16
C THR A 193 -19.02 2.85 5.23
N ASN A 194 -18.95 3.59 6.36
CA ASN A 194 -19.95 3.50 7.43
C ASN A 194 -21.31 4.11 7.03
N ALA A 195 -21.44 4.68 5.84
CA ALA A 195 -22.65 5.30 5.35
C ALA A 195 -22.92 4.94 3.88
N PRO A 196 -23.20 3.65 3.58
CA PRO A 196 -23.47 3.21 2.20
C PRO A 196 -24.75 3.86 1.61
N ASN A 197 -25.59 4.45 2.46
CA ASN A 197 -26.89 5.03 2.09
C ASN A 197 -26.85 6.55 1.89
N LYS A 198 -25.72 7.21 1.93
CA LYS A 198 -25.60 8.61 1.53
C LYS A 198 -25.67 8.68 0.00
N PHE A 199 -26.89 8.80 -0.51
CA PHE A 199 -27.12 9.06 -1.92
C PHE A 199 -26.58 10.44 -2.28
N MET A 200 -25.71 10.45 -3.25
CA MET A 200 -25.22 11.67 -3.85
C MET A 200 -26.09 11.93 -5.09
N GLY A 201 -27.09 12.80 -4.95
CA GLY A 201 -28.08 13.10 -5.97
C GLY A 201 -29.46 12.50 -5.69
N SER A 202 -30.37 12.48 -6.67
CA SER A 202 -31.78 12.10 -6.53
C SER A 202 -32.05 10.60 -6.36
N GLY A 203 -31.00 9.79 -6.21
CA GLY A 203 -31.11 8.37 -5.86
C GLY A 203 -31.88 7.51 -6.85
N MET A 204 -33.19 7.44 -6.72
CA MET A 204 -34.03 6.54 -7.50
C MET A 204 -34.59 7.15 -8.79
N LEU A 205 -34.46 8.46 -8.97
CA LEU A 205 -35.01 9.17 -10.14
C LEU A 205 -33.92 9.43 -11.18
N PRO A 206 -33.98 8.84 -12.38
CA PRO A 206 -33.11 9.23 -13.47
C PRO A 206 -33.53 10.60 -13.98
N ALA A 207 -32.60 11.44 -14.50
CA ALA A 207 -31.18 11.26 -14.75
C ALA A 207 -30.41 12.24 -13.88
N GLY A 208 -30.06 11.94 -12.64
CA GLY A 208 -29.43 12.91 -11.74
C GLY A 208 -28.51 12.30 -10.68
N ALA A 209 -28.51 11.00 -10.55
CA ALA A 209 -27.68 10.32 -9.56
C ALA A 209 -26.30 9.91 -10.16
N TYR A 210 -25.29 9.93 -9.30
CA TYR A 210 -23.96 9.39 -9.59
C TYR A 210 -23.57 8.31 -8.55
N VAL A 211 -22.61 7.46 -8.91
CA VAL A 211 -22.20 6.35 -8.08
C VAL A 211 -21.44 6.82 -6.83
N THR A 212 -21.57 6.10 -5.73
CA THR A 212 -20.79 6.34 -4.52
C THR A 212 -19.36 5.86 -4.71
N LEU A 213 -18.37 6.65 -4.25
CA LEU A 213 -16.98 6.23 -4.21
C LEU A 213 -16.77 5.22 -3.08
N GLU A 214 -16.63 3.94 -3.42
CA GLU A 214 -16.44 2.85 -2.45
C GLU A 214 -15.00 2.33 -2.40
N HIS A 215 -14.10 2.88 -3.22
CA HIS A 215 -12.74 2.40 -3.30
C HIS A 215 -11.72 3.54 -3.19
N GLU A 216 -10.52 3.16 -2.80
CA GLU A 216 -9.31 3.96 -2.91
C GLU A 216 -8.33 3.26 -3.85
N TYR A 217 -7.39 4.02 -4.42
CA TYR A 217 -6.35 3.52 -5.30
C TYR A 217 -5.06 3.31 -4.52
N ILE A 218 -4.46 2.13 -4.65
CA ILE A 218 -3.08 1.90 -4.22
C ILE A 218 -2.22 1.96 -5.48
N LEU A 219 -1.58 3.11 -5.70
CA LEU A 219 -0.71 3.34 -6.84
C LEU A 219 0.61 2.62 -6.61
N ILE A 220 1.00 1.76 -7.54
CA ILE A 220 2.26 1.02 -7.49
C ILE A 220 3.23 1.64 -8.49
N LEU A 221 4.29 2.25 -7.97
CA LEU A 221 5.30 2.96 -8.74
C LEU A 221 6.67 2.31 -8.52
N ARG A 222 7.54 2.35 -9.53
CA ARG A 222 8.91 1.86 -9.41
C ARG A 222 9.90 2.89 -9.96
N LYS A 223 11.00 3.09 -9.25
CA LYS A 223 12.12 3.90 -9.74
C LYS A 223 13.08 3.04 -10.55
N GLY A 224 13.26 3.36 -11.82
CA GLY A 224 14.24 2.72 -12.68
C GLY A 224 14.01 1.22 -12.95
N PRO A 225 15.08 0.46 -13.25
CA PRO A 225 15.00 -0.95 -13.62
C PRO A 225 14.66 -1.85 -12.42
N LYS A 226 14.30 -3.10 -12.69
CA LYS A 226 14.02 -4.10 -11.66
C LYS A 226 15.27 -4.38 -10.80
N ARG A 227 15.09 -4.44 -9.47
CA ARG A 227 16.15 -4.82 -8.52
C ARG A 227 16.71 -6.22 -8.84
N VAL A 228 18.03 -6.35 -8.80
CA VAL A 228 18.73 -7.61 -9.06
C VAL A 228 19.48 -8.04 -7.81
N PHE A 229 19.32 -9.29 -7.41
CA PHE A 229 19.99 -9.92 -6.27
C PHE A 229 21.17 -10.75 -6.81
N LYS A 230 22.39 -10.19 -6.77
CA LYS A 230 23.58 -10.84 -7.36
C LYS A 230 24.28 -11.76 -6.37
N LYS A 231 24.48 -11.32 -5.14
CA LYS A 231 25.17 -12.06 -4.09
C LYS A 231 24.29 -13.19 -3.56
N GLU A 232 24.91 -14.30 -3.13
CA GLU A 232 24.15 -15.44 -2.61
C GLU A 232 23.41 -15.12 -1.30
N GLU A 233 24.00 -14.27 -0.45
CA GLU A 233 23.39 -13.75 0.77
C GLU A 233 22.07 -12.99 0.45
N ASP A 234 22.10 -12.10 -0.56
CA ASP A 234 20.91 -11.36 -1.01
C ASP A 234 19.83 -12.30 -1.54
N LYS A 235 20.24 -13.35 -2.30
CA LYS A 235 19.31 -14.36 -2.80
C LYS A 235 18.69 -15.17 -1.65
N GLN A 236 19.50 -15.53 -0.65
CA GLN A 236 19.03 -16.24 0.54
C GLN A 236 18.08 -15.37 1.35
N ASN A 237 18.40 -14.08 1.57
CA ASN A 237 17.51 -13.13 2.22
C ASN A 237 16.18 -12.99 1.45
N ARG A 238 16.23 -12.94 0.12
CA ARG A 238 15.03 -12.94 -0.71
C ARG A 238 14.20 -14.20 -0.56
N ARG A 239 14.83 -15.40 -0.45
CA ARG A 239 14.12 -16.67 -0.20
C ARG A 239 13.46 -16.66 1.18
N SER A 240 14.14 -16.16 2.21
CA SER A 240 13.60 -16.06 3.58
C SER A 240 12.49 -15.00 3.71
N SER A 241 12.34 -14.15 2.72
CA SER A 241 11.28 -13.14 2.60
C SER A 241 10.14 -13.59 1.68
N ALA A 242 10.10 -14.86 1.27
CA ALA A 242 9.08 -15.38 0.37
C ALA A 242 7.69 -15.35 1.01
N LEU A 243 6.69 -15.18 0.16
CA LEU A 243 5.27 -15.29 0.53
C LEU A 243 4.82 -16.74 0.40
N PHE A 244 3.83 -17.12 1.20
CA PHE A 244 3.10 -18.36 0.99
C PHE A 244 2.27 -18.28 -0.31
N TRP A 245 1.93 -19.43 -0.87
CA TRP A 245 1.21 -19.51 -2.15
C TRP A 245 -0.18 -18.88 -2.08
N GLU A 246 -0.92 -19.15 -1.01
CA GLU A 246 -2.23 -18.55 -0.73
C GLU A 246 -2.16 -17.04 -0.55
N GLU A 247 -1.14 -16.52 0.15
CA GLU A 247 -0.91 -15.09 0.28
C GLU A 247 -0.63 -14.45 -1.08
N ARG A 248 0.22 -15.07 -1.88
CA ARG A 248 0.50 -14.59 -3.24
C ARG A 248 -0.76 -14.53 -4.08
N ASN A 249 -1.62 -15.54 -4.03
CA ASN A 249 -2.84 -15.57 -4.82
C ASN A 249 -3.85 -14.50 -4.39
N LEU A 250 -3.92 -14.21 -3.09
CA LEU A 250 -4.82 -13.20 -2.54
C LEU A 250 -4.26 -11.78 -2.70
N TRP A 251 -2.97 -11.56 -2.37
CA TRP A 251 -2.41 -10.22 -2.26
C TRP A 251 -2.06 -9.60 -3.62
N PHE A 252 -1.74 -10.41 -4.65
CA PHE A 252 -1.44 -9.90 -6.00
C PHE A 252 -2.68 -9.77 -6.90
N SER A 253 -3.87 -9.76 -6.31
CA SER A 253 -5.09 -9.30 -6.99
C SER A 253 -5.06 -7.77 -7.13
N ASP A 254 -5.55 -7.25 -8.24
CA ASP A 254 -5.75 -5.82 -8.46
C ASP A 254 -7.02 -5.28 -7.78
N LEU A 255 -7.78 -6.14 -7.12
CA LEU A 255 -8.98 -5.80 -6.36
C LEU A 255 -8.92 -6.39 -4.95
N TRP A 256 -8.80 -5.51 -3.94
CA TRP A 256 -8.85 -5.90 -2.53
C TRP A 256 -10.22 -5.57 -1.92
N ILE A 257 -10.96 -6.61 -1.58
CA ILE A 257 -12.30 -6.50 -0.98
C ILE A 257 -12.35 -7.08 0.45
N ASP A 258 -11.31 -7.77 0.86
CA ASP A 258 -11.21 -8.51 2.12
C ASP A 258 -10.61 -7.66 3.27
N ILE A 259 -9.99 -6.52 2.96
CA ILE A 259 -9.45 -5.60 3.96
C ILE A 259 -10.54 -4.61 4.37
N LYS A 260 -11.04 -4.74 5.59
CA LYS A 260 -11.99 -3.79 6.16
C LYS A 260 -11.27 -2.52 6.62
N GLY A 261 -11.92 -1.36 6.43
CA GLY A 261 -11.45 -0.11 7.03
C GLY A 261 -11.38 -0.24 8.56
N SER A 262 -10.34 0.31 9.19
CA SER A 262 -10.22 0.30 10.65
C SER A 262 -10.91 1.51 11.26
N LEU A 263 -11.76 1.26 12.27
CA LEU A 263 -12.19 2.32 13.18
C LEU A 263 -11.01 2.63 14.09
N GLN A 264 -10.49 3.85 14.00
CA GLN A 264 -9.42 4.28 14.89
C GLN A 264 -10.01 4.67 16.25
N VAL A 265 -9.65 3.90 17.28
CA VAL A 265 -9.95 4.24 18.67
C VAL A 265 -8.85 5.18 19.17
N LEU A 266 -8.95 6.46 18.83
CA LEU A 266 -8.12 7.50 19.41
C LEU A 266 -8.92 8.19 20.50
N ASN A 267 -8.37 8.26 21.70
CA ASN A 267 -9.03 8.82 22.88
C ASN A 267 -9.15 10.35 22.83
N ASP A 268 -8.27 11.01 22.07
CA ASP A 268 -8.26 12.45 21.90
C ASP A 268 -9.04 12.90 20.66
N LYS A 269 -9.92 13.92 20.86
CA LYS A 269 -10.75 14.49 19.77
C LYS A 269 -9.93 15.11 18.64
N TYR A 270 -8.76 15.67 18.96
CA TYR A 270 -7.91 16.36 17.99
C TYR A 270 -7.24 15.37 17.05
N THR A 271 -6.59 14.35 17.59
CA THR A 271 -5.93 13.29 16.80
C THR A 271 -6.94 12.45 16.02
N ARG A 272 -8.16 12.22 16.58
CA ARG A 272 -9.25 11.55 15.86
C ARG A 272 -9.73 12.31 14.63
N LYS A 273 -9.82 13.64 14.71
CA LYS A 273 -10.24 14.50 13.58
C LYS A 273 -9.23 14.53 12.44
N ARG A 274 -7.96 14.28 12.73
CA ARG A 274 -6.83 14.35 11.77
C ARG A 274 -6.22 13.00 11.41
N SER A 275 -6.80 11.90 11.85
CA SER A 275 -6.29 10.57 11.54
C SER A 275 -7.16 9.88 10.51
N ALA A 276 -6.60 9.69 9.31
CA ALA A 276 -7.17 8.93 8.20
C ALA A 276 -6.28 7.72 7.87
N ALA A 277 -5.69 7.06 8.90
CA ALA A 277 -4.77 5.97 8.69
C ALA A 277 -5.46 4.76 8.03
N PHE A 278 -4.78 4.19 7.07
CA PHE A 278 -5.19 2.91 6.47
C PHE A 278 -4.99 1.74 7.47
N PRO A 279 -5.68 0.59 7.26
CA PRO A 279 -5.54 -0.57 8.12
C PRO A 279 -4.11 -1.13 8.13
N PHE A 280 -3.69 -1.69 9.27
CA PHE A 280 -2.40 -2.38 9.41
C PHE A 280 -2.19 -3.44 8.32
N GLU A 281 -3.20 -4.26 8.04
CA GLU A 281 -3.14 -5.32 7.03
C GLU A 281 -2.76 -4.80 5.63
N LEU A 282 -3.23 -3.61 5.25
CA LEU A 282 -2.88 -2.98 3.98
C LEU A 282 -1.37 -2.70 3.90
N ALA A 283 -0.81 -2.01 4.91
CA ALA A 283 0.62 -1.74 4.96
C ALA A 283 1.45 -3.03 5.03
N TYR A 284 0.99 -4.00 5.83
CA TYR A 284 1.66 -5.27 6.02
C TYR A 284 1.79 -6.06 4.71
N ARG A 285 0.72 -6.14 3.92
CA ARG A 285 0.75 -6.77 2.60
C ARG A 285 1.73 -6.06 1.67
N LEU A 286 1.61 -4.75 1.51
CA LEU A 286 2.46 -3.98 0.61
C LEU A 286 3.95 -4.10 0.97
N ILE A 287 4.30 -4.08 2.25
CA ILE A 287 5.68 -4.24 2.71
C ILE A 287 6.22 -5.63 2.35
N ASN A 288 5.45 -6.69 2.58
CA ASN A 288 5.88 -8.04 2.25
C ASN A 288 5.92 -8.31 0.74
N MET A 289 5.04 -7.68 -0.06
CA MET A 289 5.00 -7.81 -1.52
C MET A 289 6.18 -7.14 -2.22
N TYR A 290 6.66 -6.00 -1.69
CA TYR A 290 7.58 -5.12 -2.43
C TYR A 290 8.93 -4.88 -1.75
N SER A 291 9.23 -5.58 -0.64
CA SER A 291 10.52 -5.51 0.05
C SER A 291 10.98 -6.88 0.56
N VAL A 292 12.25 -6.97 0.95
CA VAL A 292 12.81 -8.12 1.66
C VAL A 292 13.16 -7.75 3.11
N LYS A 293 13.39 -8.74 3.99
CA LYS A 293 13.81 -8.50 5.37
C LYS A 293 15.06 -7.61 5.42
N GLY A 294 15.10 -6.68 6.37
CA GLY A 294 16.18 -5.71 6.52
C GLY A 294 16.11 -4.49 5.59
N ASP A 295 15.24 -4.49 4.58
CA ASP A 295 15.04 -3.31 3.73
C ASP A 295 14.53 -2.09 4.51
N MET A 296 14.85 -0.89 4.03
CA MET A 296 14.39 0.37 4.61
C MET A 296 13.04 0.79 4.00
N VAL A 297 12.02 0.89 4.84
CA VAL A 297 10.68 1.37 4.48
C VAL A 297 10.50 2.82 4.93
N LEU A 298 10.00 3.67 4.05
CA LEU A 298 9.72 5.08 4.33
C LEU A 298 8.21 5.35 4.28
N ASP A 299 7.73 6.12 5.25
CA ASP A 299 6.40 6.75 5.20
C ASP A 299 6.54 8.27 5.38
N PRO A 300 6.38 9.05 4.29
CA PRO A 300 6.42 10.52 4.35
C PRO A 300 5.26 11.17 5.13
N TYR A 301 4.22 10.41 5.45
CA TYR A 301 3.02 10.89 6.16
C TYR A 301 2.63 9.89 7.26
N LEU A 302 3.50 9.76 8.25
CA LEU A 302 3.52 8.69 9.25
C LEU A 302 2.20 8.56 10.04
N GLY A 303 1.56 9.68 10.39
CA GLY A 303 0.35 9.72 11.20
C GLY A 303 0.52 8.93 12.51
N VAL A 304 -0.33 7.95 12.74
CA VAL A 304 -0.27 7.08 13.93
C VAL A 304 0.81 5.98 13.87
N GLY A 305 1.59 5.90 12.78
CA GLY A 305 2.70 4.96 12.65
C GLY A 305 2.34 3.58 12.11
N THR A 306 1.23 3.43 11.42
CA THR A 306 0.78 2.12 10.88
C THR A 306 1.82 1.44 10.01
N THR A 307 2.50 2.19 9.13
CA THR A 307 3.58 1.68 8.28
C THR A 307 4.77 1.20 9.10
N THR A 308 5.17 1.94 10.13
CA THR A 308 6.25 1.54 11.06
C THR A 308 5.90 0.23 11.77
N LEU A 309 4.67 0.09 12.28
CA LEU A 309 4.23 -1.13 12.96
C LEU A 309 4.26 -2.34 12.01
N ALA A 310 3.84 -2.15 10.77
CA ALA A 310 3.87 -3.18 9.74
C ALA A 310 5.31 -3.55 9.34
N ALA A 311 6.23 -2.58 9.30
CA ALA A 311 7.65 -2.82 9.06
C ALA A 311 8.29 -3.64 10.19
N ILE A 312 8.02 -3.30 11.46
CA ILE A 312 8.45 -4.07 12.65
C ILE A 312 7.98 -5.53 12.52
N ALA A 313 6.68 -5.73 12.31
CA ALA A 313 6.08 -7.05 12.22
C ALA A 313 6.59 -7.89 11.03
N SER A 314 7.20 -7.25 10.05
CA SER A 314 7.74 -7.88 8.84
C SER A 314 9.27 -8.03 8.87
N GLY A 315 9.97 -7.54 9.91
CA GLY A 315 11.44 -7.55 9.99
C GLY A 315 12.10 -6.60 8.99
N ARG A 316 11.52 -5.42 8.76
CA ARG A 316 12.07 -4.33 7.94
C ARG A 316 12.42 -3.15 8.81
N ASN A 317 13.41 -2.36 8.41
CA ASN A 317 13.70 -1.06 9.01
C ASN A 317 12.66 -0.02 8.58
N SER A 318 12.46 1.04 9.35
CA SER A 318 11.54 2.10 8.93
C SER A 318 11.97 3.49 9.34
N ILE A 319 11.65 4.46 8.47
CA ILE A 319 11.71 5.89 8.76
C ILE A 319 10.34 6.46 8.43
N GLY A 320 9.79 7.28 9.33
CA GLY A 320 8.53 7.99 9.09
C GLY A 320 8.68 9.47 9.38
N TYR A 321 8.04 10.30 8.56
CA TYR A 321 7.90 11.73 8.78
C TYR A 321 6.49 12.09 9.21
N GLU A 322 6.38 12.98 10.20
CA GLU A 322 5.12 13.52 10.67
C GLU A 322 5.29 15.00 11.01
N ILE A 323 4.41 15.84 10.50
CA ILE A 323 4.49 17.27 10.76
C ILE A 323 3.85 17.67 12.10
N GLU A 324 2.89 16.87 12.57
CA GLU A 324 2.15 17.13 13.80
C GLU A 324 2.78 16.43 15.00
N ASN A 325 3.36 17.19 15.92
CA ASN A 325 3.98 16.67 17.13
C ASN A 325 3.01 15.92 18.06
N ALA A 326 1.72 16.17 17.95
CA ALA A 326 0.68 15.50 18.74
C ALA A 326 0.64 13.96 18.54
N PHE A 327 1.20 13.46 17.44
CA PHE A 327 1.29 12.02 17.17
C PHE A 327 2.50 11.33 17.85
N GLN A 328 3.40 12.06 18.51
CA GLN A 328 4.62 11.49 19.10
C GLN A 328 4.32 10.40 20.13
N ASP A 329 3.47 10.70 21.11
CA ASP A 329 3.11 9.75 22.17
C ASP A 329 2.32 8.56 21.63
N VAL A 330 1.46 8.78 20.63
CA VAL A 330 0.69 7.72 19.98
C VAL A 330 1.62 6.73 19.29
N ASN A 331 2.60 7.22 18.52
CA ASN A 331 3.61 6.41 17.85
C ASN A 331 4.46 5.60 18.83
N PHE A 332 4.90 6.22 19.92
CA PHE A 332 5.71 5.55 20.94
C PHE A 332 4.93 4.41 21.62
N LYS A 333 3.70 4.67 22.07
CA LYS A 333 2.84 3.66 22.70
C LYS A 333 2.50 2.50 21.76
N ALA A 334 2.28 2.79 20.48
CA ALA A 334 1.98 1.77 19.48
C ALA A 334 3.17 0.82 19.27
N LYS A 335 4.40 1.33 19.19
CA LYS A 335 5.63 0.53 19.04
C LYS A 335 5.81 -0.47 20.19
N ASN A 336 5.49 -0.10 21.42
CA ASN A 336 5.66 -0.97 22.57
C ASN A 336 4.70 -2.18 22.59
N LYS A 337 3.56 -2.10 21.91
CA LYS A 337 2.56 -3.18 21.84
C LYS A 337 2.74 -4.11 20.63
N ILE A 338 3.57 -3.73 19.66
CA ILE A 338 3.63 -4.44 18.37
C ILE A 338 4.27 -5.83 18.47
N ILE A 339 5.10 -6.10 19.47
CA ILE A 339 5.78 -7.40 19.64
C ILE A 339 4.77 -8.52 19.77
N GLU A 340 3.79 -8.38 20.68
CA GLU A 340 2.72 -9.37 20.87
C GLU A 340 1.86 -9.50 19.61
N THR A 341 1.52 -8.38 18.99
CA THR A 341 0.76 -8.35 17.74
C THR A 341 1.52 -9.06 16.61
N SER A 342 2.83 -8.86 16.50
CA SER A 342 3.68 -9.52 15.50
C SER A 342 3.66 -11.03 15.66
N GLN A 343 3.75 -11.54 16.87
CA GLN A 343 3.67 -12.96 17.14
C GLN A 343 2.31 -13.56 16.74
N GLN A 344 1.21 -12.84 17.03
CA GLN A 344 -0.14 -13.25 16.63
C GLN A 344 -0.28 -13.30 15.10
N ILE A 345 0.29 -12.32 14.38
CA ILE A 345 0.27 -12.27 12.91
C ILE A 345 1.03 -13.47 12.34
N ILE A 346 2.23 -13.74 12.84
CA ILE A 346 3.05 -14.89 12.40
C ILE A 346 2.31 -16.21 12.64
N ARG A 347 1.73 -16.38 13.83
CA ARG A 347 0.92 -17.58 14.15
C ARG A 347 -0.25 -17.73 13.18
N LYS A 348 -1.01 -16.64 12.94
CA LYS A 348 -2.14 -16.66 12.01
C LYS A 348 -1.72 -17.02 10.59
N ARG A 349 -0.61 -16.48 10.08
CA ARG A 349 -0.08 -16.82 8.75
C ARG A 349 0.26 -18.30 8.65
N LEU A 350 0.89 -18.87 9.68
CA LEU A 350 1.23 -20.30 9.72
C LEU A 350 0.00 -21.19 9.77
N VAL A 351 -0.98 -20.86 10.61
CA VAL A 351 -2.24 -21.62 10.68
C VAL A 351 -2.92 -21.59 9.31
N ASN A 352 -3.11 -20.43 8.71
CA ASN A 352 -3.70 -20.31 7.38
C ASN A 352 -2.96 -21.13 6.31
N HIS A 353 -1.61 -21.21 6.41
CA HIS A 353 -0.82 -22.01 5.48
C HIS A 353 -0.99 -23.52 5.69
N LEU A 354 -1.16 -23.95 6.93
CA LEU A 354 -1.41 -25.37 7.26
C LEU A 354 -2.81 -25.81 6.85
N ASP A 355 -3.79 -24.91 6.90
CA ASP A 355 -5.19 -25.17 6.52
C ASP A 355 -5.40 -25.13 5.00
N PHE A 356 -4.46 -24.57 4.24
CA PHE A 356 -4.46 -24.50 2.78
C PHE A 356 -3.91 -25.78 2.16
#